data_c535e75d985e6ee06a2b76d80b6097b3
#
_entry.id   c535e75d985e6ee06a2b76d80b6097b3
#
_cell.length_a   1.000
_cell.length_b   1.000
_cell.length_c   1.000
_cell.angle_alpha   90.00
_cell.angle_beta   90.00
_cell.angle_gamma   90.00
#
_symmetry.space_group_name_H-M   'P 1'
#
loop_
_entity.id
_entity.type
_entity.pdbx_description
1 polymer ?
#
loop_
_entity_poly.entity_id
_entity_poly.type
_entity_poly.pdbx_seq_one_letter_code
_entity_poly.pdbx_strand_id
1 'polypeptide(L)'
;MPTLDRNGQVSLQDSRRPRTLTRRRVIGGLAGGLLAGAVLALPVSPPPEQLDRAKVKPMNFNAFSDAAPSQPLRLLFIHHSCGGQWLATPGPDDGENCIYRTAVNGGGLRDALTGAGYSVHEASYGSRLGAATDVPDWPEKFRRQMDDVLRCDRQDTPYSDSGCNDIVVFKSCFTQSLFVAADAPSGNGGGWRLTVANAKDAYRELLPEFRKRPETLFVAVTAPPIARSVEPLYKAVAKRLLRRGDVTASGPLAREFNNWLTDAKNGWLADYDATNVAVFDLYDLLTDNGESNFSKYPTGRRGEDSHPNAAGNRRATAAFVPFLNQAVRRAGLCN
;
A
#
# COMPACT_ATOMS: atom_id res chain seq x y z
N MET A 1 -29.37 -3.29 -1.72
CA MET A 1 -28.06 -3.89 -2.12
C MET A 1 -27.57 -3.11 -3.31
N PRO A 2 -26.41 -2.49 -3.29
CA PRO A 2 -25.85 -1.83 -4.47
C PRO A 2 -25.39 -2.89 -5.47
N THR A 3 -25.78 -2.74 -6.72
CA THR A 3 -25.31 -3.57 -7.82
C THR A 3 -24.03 -2.93 -8.40
N LEU A 4 -22.99 -3.73 -8.56
CA LEU A 4 -21.76 -3.35 -9.24
C LEU A 4 -21.95 -3.44 -10.75
N ASP A 5 -21.45 -2.48 -11.48
CA ASP A 5 -21.35 -2.55 -12.93
C ASP A 5 -20.17 -3.43 -13.37
N ARG A 6 -20.07 -3.70 -14.69
CA ARG A 6 -19.02 -4.57 -15.25
C ARG A 6 -17.59 -4.08 -15.09
N ASN A 7 -17.40 -2.87 -14.56
CA ASN A 7 -16.09 -2.24 -14.34
C ASN A 7 -15.76 -2.01 -12.85
N GLY A 8 -16.57 -2.53 -11.92
CA GLY A 8 -16.31 -2.45 -10.48
C GLY A 8 -16.54 -1.06 -9.87
N GLN A 9 -17.28 -0.17 -10.54
CA GLN A 9 -17.61 1.15 -10.00
C GLN A 9 -18.99 1.15 -9.34
N VAL A 10 -19.09 1.79 -8.17
CA VAL A 10 -20.35 2.02 -7.45
C VAL A 10 -21.06 3.21 -8.07
N SER A 11 -22.17 2.95 -8.78
CA SER A 11 -23.05 3.99 -9.30
C SER A 11 -24.04 4.44 -8.21
N LEU A 12 -23.95 5.69 -7.78
CA LEU A 12 -24.97 6.36 -6.99
C LEU A 12 -25.98 7.01 -7.94
N GLN A 13 -27.16 6.41 -8.06
CA GLN A 13 -28.28 7.04 -8.75
C GLN A 13 -28.78 8.26 -7.95
N ASP A 14 -28.58 9.45 -8.53
CA ASP A 14 -29.06 10.73 -7.99
C ASP A 14 -30.51 10.97 -8.48
N SER A 15 -31.46 10.70 -7.61
CA SER A 15 -32.87 11.00 -7.85
C SER A 15 -33.19 12.43 -7.42
N ARG A 16 -32.97 13.42 -8.30
CA ARG A 16 -33.43 14.82 -8.10
C ARG A 16 -34.70 15.10 -8.88
N ARG A 17 -35.79 15.26 -8.19
CA ARG A 17 -36.98 15.99 -8.70
C ARG A 17 -36.77 17.50 -8.51
N PRO A 18 -37.12 18.35 -9.48
CA PRO A 18 -37.01 19.79 -9.31
C PRO A 18 -38.15 20.34 -8.41
N ARG A 19 -37.79 21.08 -7.37
CA ARG A 19 -38.74 21.93 -6.61
C ARG A 19 -38.53 23.36 -7.09
N THR A 20 -39.59 23.91 -7.67
CA THR A 20 -39.78 25.33 -7.97
C THR A 20 -39.76 26.16 -6.70
N LEU A 21 -38.88 27.15 -6.60
CA LEU A 21 -38.86 28.15 -5.54
C LEU A 21 -39.36 29.49 -6.06
N THR A 22 -40.48 29.89 -5.51
CA THR A 22 -41.11 31.21 -5.71
C THR A 22 -40.29 32.31 -5.03
N ARG A 23 -39.98 33.37 -5.82
CA ARG A 23 -39.31 34.58 -5.34
C ARG A 23 -40.25 35.35 -4.40
N ARG A 24 -39.79 35.62 -3.15
CA ARG A 24 -40.29 36.77 -2.34
C ARG A 24 -39.11 37.73 -2.12
N ARG A 25 -39.27 38.93 -2.62
CA ARG A 25 -38.44 40.10 -2.31
C ARG A 25 -38.76 40.57 -0.89
N VAL A 26 -37.73 40.78 -0.09
CA VAL A 26 -37.84 41.64 1.12
C VAL A 26 -36.70 42.65 1.04
N ILE A 27 -37.10 43.91 1.00
CA ILE A 27 -36.25 45.11 1.09
C ILE A 27 -36.17 45.46 2.58
N GLY A 28 -35.00 45.75 3.09
CA GLY A 28 -34.89 46.31 4.46
C GLY A 28 -33.45 46.50 4.94
N GLY A 29 -33.00 47.72 4.99
CA GLY A 29 -32.27 48.33 6.08
C GLY A 29 -30.74 48.20 6.10
N LEU A 30 -30.04 49.26 5.64
CA LEU A 30 -28.66 49.59 6.00
C LEU A 30 -28.56 49.90 7.50
N ALA A 31 -27.71 49.20 8.22
CA ALA A 31 -27.13 49.65 9.47
C ALA A 31 -25.65 49.34 9.45
N GLY A 32 -24.81 50.41 9.35
CA GLY A 32 -23.39 50.32 9.42
C GLY A 32 -22.92 49.93 10.83
N GLY A 33 -22.09 48.88 10.89
CA GLY A 33 -21.34 48.53 12.09
C GLY A 33 -19.90 48.25 11.67
N LEU A 34 -18.99 49.11 12.07
CA LEU A 34 -17.56 48.90 12.03
C LEU A 34 -17.19 47.72 12.93
N LEU A 35 -16.98 46.56 12.36
CA LEU A 35 -16.36 45.45 13.06
C LEU A 35 -14.83 45.54 12.82
N ALA A 36 -14.10 45.99 13.87
CA ALA A 36 -12.68 45.88 13.94
C ALA A 36 -12.29 44.40 13.86
N GLY A 37 -11.67 44.00 12.75
CA GLY A 37 -11.19 42.65 12.54
C GLY A 37 -10.00 42.34 13.46
N ALA A 38 -10.28 41.67 14.58
CA ALA A 38 -9.23 40.94 15.27
C ALA A 38 -8.85 39.74 14.39
N VAL A 39 -7.75 39.86 13.66
CA VAL A 39 -7.10 38.70 13.03
C VAL A 39 -6.57 37.83 14.17
N LEU A 40 -7.39 36.89 14.63
CA LEU A 40 -6.91 35.78 15.45
C LEU A 40 -5.94 34.99 14.56
N ALA A 41 -4.65 35.22 14.79
CA ALA A 41 -3.60 34.34 14.27
C ALA A 41 -3.89 32.93 14.83
N LEU A 42 -4.54 32.09 13.99
CA LEU A 42 -4.67 30.68 14.31
C LEU A 42 -3.24 30.14 14.49
N PRO A 43 -2.96 29.38 15.55
CA PRO A 43 -1.68 28.78 15.71
C PRO A 43 -1.39 27.94 14.46
N VAL A 44 -0.35 28.33 13.73
CA VAL A 44 0.22 27.50 12.67
C VAL A 44 0.64 26.23 13.39
N SER A 45 -0.02 25.10 13.09
CA SER A 45 0.43 23.82 13.59
C SER A 45 1.91 23.69 13.28
N PRO A 46 2.75 23.28 14.24
CA PRO A 46 4.17 23.07 13.96
C PRO A 46 4.27 22.15 12.74
N PRO A 47 5.28 22.35 11.88
CA PRO A 47 5.51 21.44 10.77
C PRO A 47 5.53 20.03 11.36
N PRO A 48 4.92 19.03 10.66
CA PRO A 48 4.93 17.66 11.14
C PRO A 48 6.36 17.31 11.49
N GLU A 49 6.56 16.89 12.74
CA GLU A 49 7.85 16.45 13.25
C GLU A 49 8.45 15.53 12.20
N GLN A 50 9.58 15.92 11.62
CA GLN A 50 10.32 15.03 10.71
C GLN A 50 10.68 13.84 11.58
N LEU A 51 9.89 12.76 11.49
CA LEU A 51 10.18 11.49 12.15
C LEU A 51 11.60 11.14 11.74
N ASP A 52 12.49 11.17 12.71
CA ASP A 52 13.92 11.13 12.53
C ASP A 52 14.34 9.81 11.87
N ARG A 53 14.36 9.83 10.54
CA ARG A 53 14.78 8.70 9.70
C ARG A 53 16.19 8.24 10.05
N ALA A 54 17.00 9.11 10.65
CA ALA A 54 18.34 8.78 11.14
C ALA A 54 18.34 7.65 12.19
N LYS A 55 17.16 7.32 12.79
CA LYS A 55 17.02 6.24 13.77
C LYS A 55 16.66 4.89 13.14
N VAL A 56 16.10 4.84 11.91
CA VAL A 56 15.77 3.60 11.22
C VAL A 56 17.04 2.99 10.64
N LYS A 57 17.30 1.75 10.97
CA LYS A 57 18.39 0.96 10.40
C LYS A 57 17.81 -0.12 9.49
N PRO A 58 17.63 0.15 8.19
CA PRO A 58 17.10 -0.84 7.28
C PRO A 58 18.03 -2.06 7.20
N MET A 59 17.46 -3.19 6.75
CA MET A 59 18.25 -4.39 6.49
C MET A 59 19.38 -4.05 5.51
N ASN A 60 20.58 -4.47 5.85
CA ASN A 60 21.74 -4.27 4.99
C ASN A 60 21.98 -5.52 4.13
N PHE A 61 21.79 -5.38 2.85
CA PHE A 61 22.03 -6.42 1.86
C PHE A 61 23.36 -6.27 1.10
N ASN A 62 24.18 -5.26 1.42
CA ASN A 62 25.41 -4.92 0.67
C ASN A 62 26.47 -6.03 0.67
N ALA A 63 26.38 -7.00 1.59
CA ALA A 63 27.26 -8.18 1.58
C ALA A 63 26.90 -9.20 0.50
N PHE A 64 25.75 -9.05 -0.16
CA PHE A 64 25.25 -9.99 -1.18
C PHE A 64 25.26 -9.32 -2.56
N SER A 65 25.61 -10.11 -3.58
CA SER A 65 25.60 -9.63 -4.98
C SER A 65 24.18 -9.30 -5.44
N ASP A 66 24.05 -8.23 -6.21
CA ASP A 66 22.83 -7.83 -6.90
C ASP A 66 22.68 -8.42 -8.31
N ALA A 67 23.63 -9.27 -8.75
CA ALA A 67 23.52 -9.99 -10.02
C ALA A 67 22.29 -10.91 -10.02
N ALA A 68 21.76 -11.23 -11.20
CA ALA A 68 20.68 -12.20 -11.38
C ALA A 68 21.05 -13.58 -10.77
N PRO A 69 20.06 -14.35 -10.24
CA PRO A 69 20.30 -15.71 -9.76
C PRO A 69 20.82 -16.61 -10.89
N SER A 70 21.66 -17.58 -10.54
CA SER A 70 22.28 -18.50 -11.51
C SER A 70 21.31 -19.55 -12.04
N GLN A 71 20.18 -19.74 -11.41
CA GLN A 71 19.11 -20.67 -11.80
C GLN A 71 17.73 -19.98 -11.68
N PRO A 72 16.76 -20.39 -12.51
CA PRO A 72 15.41 -19.84 -12.43
C PRO A 72 14.79 -20.07 -11.05
N LEU A 73 14.13 -19.03 -10.48
CA LEU A 73 13.39 -19.10 -9.24
C LEU A 73 11.92 -18.74 -9.51
N ARG A 74 10.98 -19.52 -8.92
CA ARG A 74 9.55 -19.26 -9.00
C ARG A 74 9.17 -18.22 -7.97
N LEU A 75 8.49 -17.15 -8.40
CA LEU A 75 8.06 -16.05 -7.57
C LEU A 75 6.54 -15.88 -7.69
N LEU A 76 5.81 -16.05 -6.60
CA LEU A 76 4.41 -15.64 -6.51
C LEU A 76 4.33 -14.21 -5.96
N PHE A 77 3.57 -13.34 -6.63
CA PHE A 77 3.20 -12.03 -6.10
C PHE A 77 1.71 -11.97 -5.78
N ILE A 78 1.37 -11.83 -4.49
CA ILE A 78 0.00 -11.65 -4.01
C ILE A 78 -0.24 -10.14 -3.85
N HIS A 79 -1.21 -9.59 -4.62
CA HIS A 79 -1.39 -8.14 -4.72
C HIS A 79 -2.82 -7.76 -5.13
N HIS A 80 -3.09 -6.45 -5.15
CA HIS A 80 -4.23 -5.81 -5.80
C HIS A 80 -3.75 -4.80 -6.86
N SER A 81 -4.60 -3.81 -7.23
CA SER A 81 -4.39 -2.88 -8.34
C SER A 81 -2.98 -2.27 -8.42
N CYS A 82 -2.47 -1.72 -7.31
CA CYS A 82 -1.12 -1.13 -7.31
C CYS A 82 -0.02 -2.14 -7.66
N GLY A 83 -0.16 -3.40 -7.28
CA GLY A 83 0.80 -4.45 -7.62
C GLY A 83 0.68 -4.87 -9.08
N GLY A 84 -0.55 -5.05 -9.59
CA GLY A 84 -0.78 -5.37 -10.98
C GLY A 84 -0.27 -4.28 -11.93
N GLN A 85 -0.53 -3.02 -11.60
CA GLN A 85 0.02 -1.88 -12.36
C GLN A 85 1.55 -1.85 -12.30
N TRP A 86 2.14 -2.16 -11.16
CA TRP A 86 3.60 -2.22 -11.02
C TRP A 86 4.21 -3.34 -11.88
N LEU A 87 3.56 -4.53 -11.92
CA LEU A 87 3.98 -5.66 -12.77
C LEU A 87 3.82 -5.39 -14.26
N ALA A 88 2.76 -4.67 -14.64
CA ALA A 88 2.37 -4.46 -16.04
C ALA A 88 3.42 -3.69 -16.84
N THR A 89 3.56 -4.05 -18.12
CA THR A 89 4.30 -3.24 -19.10
C THR A 89 3.56 -1.91 -19.35
N PRO A 90 4.25 -0.77 -19.57
CA PRO A 90 3.60 0.48 -19.95
C PRO A 90 2.78 0.35 -21.24
N GLY A 91 1.50 0.74 -21.20
CA GLY A 91 0.60 0.68 -22.35
C GLY A 91 -0.85 0.95 -21.96
N PRO A 92 -1.81 0.84 -22.88
CA PRO A 92 -3.23 0.86 -22.56
C PRO A 92 -3.57 -0.20 -21.52
N ASP A 93 -4.57 0.07 -20.67
CA ASP A 93 -5.00 -0.91 -19.67
C ASP A 93 -5.54 -2.18 -20.34
N ASP A 94 -4.93 -3.33 -20.05
CA ASP A 94 -5.27 -4.63 -20.61
C ASP A 94 -5.04 -5.73 -19.58
N GLY A 95 -6.12 -6.38 -19.17
CA GLY A 95 -6.13 -7.46 -18.17
C GLY A 95 -7.39 -7.44 -17.31
N GLU A 96 -7.54 -8.45 -16.49
CA GLU A 96 -8.68 -8.64 -15.60
C GLU A 96 -8.22 -8.87 -14.16
N ASN A 97 -9.08 -8.55 -13.19
CA ASN A 97 -8.83 -8.82 -11.77
C ASN A 97 -7.49 -8.29 -11.26
N CYS A 98 -7.05 -7.14 -11.78
CA CYS A 98 -5.74 -6.53 -11.51
C CYS A 98 -4.52 -7.37 -11.95
N ILE A 99 -4.71 -8.40 -12.75
CA ILE A 99 -3.63 -9.11 -13.45
C ILE A 99 -3.49 -8.47 -14.84
N TYR A 100 -2.68 -7.44 -14.92
CA TYR A 100 -2.51 -6.65 -16.14
C TYR A 100 -1.31 -7.13 -16.97
N ARG A 101 -1.49 -7.20 -18.29
CA ARG A 101 -0.39 -7.29 -19.26
C ARG A 101 0.25 -5.92 -19.45
N THR A 102 -0.59 -4.92 -19.74
CA THR A 102 -0.19 -3.52 -19.85
C THR A 102 -1.07 -2.63 -18.98
N ALA A 103 -0.52 -1.49 -18.54
CA ALA A 103 -1.27 -0.45 -17.84
C ALA A 103 -0.68 0.93 -18.17
N VAL A 104 -1.54 1.97 -18.16
CA VAL A 104 -1.09 3.36 -18.46
C VAL A 104 -0.02 3.85 -17.47
N ASN A 105 -0.02 3.34 -16.26
CA ASN A 105 1.00 3.58 -15.24
C ASN A 105 1.90 2.37 -14.99
N GLY A 106 2.04 1.48 -15.98
CA GLY A 106 2.83 0.27 -15.91
C GLY A 106 4.28 0.51 -15.47
N GLY A 107 4.76 -0.34 -14.56
CA GLY A 107 6.12 -0.28 -14.01
C GLY A 107 7.12 -1.19 -14.69
N GLY A 108 6.66 -2.17 -15.50
CA GLY A 108 7.50 -3.16 -16.20
C GLY A 108 8.20 -4.16 -15.27
N LEU A 109 7.71 -4.34 -14.04
CA LEU A 109 8.39 -5.22 -13.07
C LEU A 109 8.40 -6.68 -13.53
N ARG A 110 7.32 -7.18 -14.18
CA ARG A 110 7.29 -8.56 -14.69
C ARG A 110 8.41 -8.81 -15.69
N ASP A 111 8.56 -7.92 -16.66
CA ASP A 111 9.59 -8.05 -17.70
C ASP A 111 10.99 -7.99 -17.10
N ALA A 112 11.20 -7.06 -16.15
CA ALA A 112 12.47 -6.90 -15.45
C ALA A 112 12.85 -8.15 -14.61
N LEU A 113 11.87 -8.74 -13.88
CA LEU A 113 12.09 -9.97 -13.13
C LEU A 113 12.33 -11.17 -14.04
N THR A 114 11.55 -11.30 -15.13
CA THR A 114 11.74 -12.39 -16.11
C THR A 114 13.13 -12.28 -16.76
N GLY A 115 13.55 -11.06 -17.11
CA GLY A 115 14.90 -10.81 -17.63
C GLY A 115 16.01 -11.11 -16.61
N ALA A 116 15.71 -11.07 -15.32
CA ALA A 116 16.62 -11.45 -14.24
C ALA A 116 16.49 -12.93 -13.81
N GLY A 117 15.78 -13.78 -14.57
CA GLY A 117 15.71 -15.21 -14.33
C GLY A 117 14.61 -15.67 -13.36
N TYR A 118 13.64 -14.82 -13.02
CA TYR A 118 12.49 -15.21 -12.20
C TYR A 118 11.30 -15.65 -13.06
N SER A 119 10.63 -16.74 -12.65
CA SER A 119 9.31 -17.12 -13.17
C SER A 119 8.25 -16.42 -12.34
N VAL A 120 7.54 -15.44 -12.94
CA VAL A 120 6.62 -14.56 -12.22
C VAL A 120 5.20 -15.07 -12.29
N HIS A 121 4.63 -15.38 -11.14
CA HIS A 121 3.28 -15.87 -10.90
C HIS A 121 2.48 -14.87 -10.09
N GLU A 122 1.14 -14.87 -10.19
CA GLU A 122 0.29 -13.84 -9.57
C GLU A 122 -0.97 -14.42 -8.95
N ALA A 123 -1.36 -13.87 -7.79
CA ALA A 123 -2.69 -13.99 -7.23
C ALA A 123 -3.23 -12.59 -6.86
N SER A 124 -4.44 -12.28 -7.35
CA SER A 124 -5.08 -10.99 -7.17
C SER A 124 -6.60 -11.14 -7.06
N TYR A 125 -7.37 -10.08 -7.27
CA TYR A 125 -8.84 -10.13 -7.25
C TYR A 125 -9.39 -11.28 -8.09
N GLY A 126 -10.56 -11.81 -7.69
CA GLY A 126 -11.20 -12.93 -8.37
C GLY A 126 -10.69 -14.30 -7.96
N SER A 127 -9.73 -14.37 -7.03
CA SER A 127 -9.25 -15.62 -6.43
C SER A 127 -9.34 -15.59 -4.91
N ARG A 128 -9.41 -16.76 -4.29
CA ARG A 128 -9.39 -16.91 -2.82
C ARG A 128 -8.03 -16.45 -2.24
N LEU A 129 -6.94 -16.78 -2.92
CA LEU A 129 -5.59 -16.39 -2.48
C LEU A 129 -5.34 -14.89 -2.63
N GLY A 130 -5.87 -14.26 -3.68
CA GLY A 130 -5.63 -12.87 -3.98
C GLY A 130 -6.68 -11.88 -3.45
N ALA A 131 -7.87 -12.34 -3.03
CA ALA A 131 -8.98 -11.44 -2.67
C ALA A 131 -8.74 -10.68 -1.36
N ALA A 132 -8.24 -11.34 -0.31
CA ALA A 132 -8.02 -10.76 1.00
C ALA A 132 -6.53 -10.41 1.17
N THR A 133 -6.18 -9.13 1.05
CA THR A 133 -4.78 -8.62 1.12
C THR A 133 -4.64 -7.40 1.99
N ASP A 134 -5.61 -7.12 2.85
CA ASP A 134 -5.50 -6.10 3.86
C ASP A 134 -4.62 -6.57 5.02
N VAL A 135 -4.12 -5.65 5.82
CA VAL A 135 -3.21 -5.98 6.94
C VAL A 135 -3.78 -7.08 7.86
N PRO A 136 -5.06 -7.06 8.26
CA PRO A 136 -5.63 -8.09 9.12
C PRO A 136 -5.80 -9.46 8.45
N ASP A 137 -5.72 -9.54 7.14
CA ASP A 137 -5.97 -10.77 6.39
C ASP A 137 -4.73 -11.68 6.32
N TRP A 138 -3.54 -11.09 6.39
CA TRP A 138 -2.29 -11.80 6.19
C TRP A 138 -2.05 -12.93 7.21
N PRO A 139 -2.28 -12.74 8.54
CA PRO A 139 -2.09 -13.81 9.51
C PRO A 139 -2.92 -15.05 9.21
N GLU A 140 -4.18 -14.86 8.90
CA GLU A 140 -5.10 -15.96 8.60
C GLU A 140 -4.76 -16.64 7.27
N LYS A 141 -4.39 -15.86 6.24
CA LYS A 141 -3.95 -16.37 4.94
C LYS A 141 -2.75 -17.29 5.09
N PHE A 142 -1.68 -16.84 5.71
CA PHE A 142 -0.47 -17.66 5.86
C PHE A 142 -0.63 -18.80 6.86
N ARG A 143 -1.52 -18.67 7.84
CA ARG A 143 -1.81 -19.76 8.77
C ARG A 143 -2.60 -20.91 8.12
N ARG A 144 -3.60 -20.59 7.27
CA ARG A 144 -4.53 -21.58 6.73
C ARG A 144 -4.31 -21.95 5.27
N GLN A 145 -3.67 -21.09 4.51
CA GLN A 145 -3.54 -21.24 3.06
C GLN A 145 -2.07 -21.33 2.61
N MET A 146 -1.14 -21.59 3.52
CA MET A 146 0.29 -21.61 3.21
C MET A 146 0.61 -22.57 2.06
N ASP A 147 0.11 -23.80 2.11
CA ASP A 147 0.40 -24.80 1.09
C ASP A 147 -0.20 -24.42 -0.26
N ASP A 148 -1.38 -23.79 -0.27
CA ASP A 148 -1.99 -23.26 -1.50
C ASP A 148 -1.16 -22.10 -2.06
N VAL A 149 -0.68 -21.19 -1.22
CA VAL A 149 0.21 -20.09 -1.59
C VAL A 149 1.51 -20.61 -2.20
N LEU A 150 2.12 -21.60 -1.56
CA LEU A 150 3.39 -22.15 -2.05
C LEU A 150 3.23 -22.88 -3.40
N ARG A 151 2.07 -23.44 -3.68
CA ARG A 151 1.80 -24.17 -4.92
C ARG A 151 1.07 -23.36 -5.99
N CYS A 152 0.79 -22.08 -5.74
CA CYS A 152 0.04 -21.22 -6.65
C CYS A 152 0.87 -20.88 -7.90
N ASP A 153 0.37 -21.28 -9.06
CA ASP A 153 0.85 -20.83 -10.37
C ASP A 153 0.14 -19.52 -10.76
N ARG A 154 -1.19 -19.53 -10.79
CA ARG A 154 -1.95 -18.32 -11.14
C ARG A 154 -3.30 -18.32 -10.44
N GLN A 155 -3.60 -17.26 -9.70
CA GLN A 155 -4.86 -17.13 -8.95
C GLN A 155 -4.98 -18.28 -7.93
N ASP A 156 -6.00 -19.12 -8.04
CA ASP A 156 -6.15 -20.31 -7.20
C ASP A 156 -5.66 -21.60 -7.89
N THR A 157 -5.08 -21.49 -9.08
CA THR A 157 -4.60 -22.65 -9.85
C THR A 157 -3.23 -23.09 -9.32
N PRO A 158 -3.08 -24.33 -8.86
CA PRO A 158 -1.77 -24.84 -8.46
C PRO A 158 -0.92 -25.20 -9.68
N TYR A 159 0.39 -25.32 -9.49
CA TYR A 159 1.28 -25.89 -10.49
C TYR A 159 0.81 -27.30 -10.90
N SER A 160 0.98 -27.62 -12.18
CA SER A 160 0.69 -28.96 -12.73
C SER A 160 1.74 -30.00 -12.31
N ASP A 161 2.91 -29.56 -11.89
CA ASP A 161 3.98 -30.40 -11.33
C ASP A 161 3.99 -30.34 -9.79
N SER A 162 4.97 -30.99 -9.15
CA SER A 162 5.15 -30.97 -7.71
C SER A 162 5.92 -29.71 -7.21
N GLY A 163 6.15 -28.72 -8.09
CA GLY A 163 6.94 -27.54 -7.79
C GLY A 163 6.21 -26.58 -6.82
N CYS A 164 7.01 -25.77 -6.16
CA CYS A 164 6.55 -24.72 -5.26
C CYS A 164 7.17 -23.38 -5.63
N ASN A 165 6.61 -22.30 -5.12
CA ASN A 165 7.20 -20.98 -5.18
C ASN A 165 8.41 -20.91 -4.24
N ASP A 166 9.56 -20.54 -4.79
CA ASP A 166 10.79 -20.27 -4.01
C ASP A 166 10.66 -18.94 -3.26
N ILE A 167 9.85 -18.02 -3.81
CA ILE A 167 9.67 -16.67 -3.31
C ILE A 167 8.18 -16.34 -3.27
N VAL A 168 7.72 -15.78 -2.14
CA VAL A 168 6.37 -15.23 -2.00
C VAL A 168 6.48 -13.74 -1.67
N VAL A 169 6.13 -12.90 -2.63
CA VAL A 169 6.01 -11.45 -2.46
C VAL A 169 4.56 -11.13 -2.11
N PHE A 170 4.33 -10.38 -1.05
CA PHE A 170 2.97 -9.98 -0.65
C PHE A 170 2.90 -8.50 -0.32
N LYS A 171 1.79 -7.86 -0.72
CA LYS A 171 1.61 -6.42 -0.61
C LYS A 171 0.16 -6.03 -0.42
N SER A 172 -0.13 -5.26 0.62
CA SER A 172 -1.39 -4.54 0.76
C SER A 172 -1.46 -3.29 -0.15
N CYS A 173 -2.67 -2.85 -0.50
CA CYS A 173 -2.85 -1.66 -1.33
C CYS A 173 -2.74 -0.36 -0.50
N PHE A 174 -2.75 0.81 -1.15
CA PHE A 174 -2.62 2.13 -0.50
C PHE A 174 -3.67 2.40 0.57
N THR A 175 -4.84 1.78 0.51
CA THR A 175 -5.87 1.86 1.55
C THR A 175 -5.35 1.43 2.93
N GLN A 176 -4.34 0.56 2.95
CA GLN A 176 -3.67 0.11 4.17
C GLN A 176 -2.57 1.08 4.67
N SER A 177 -2.51 2.28 4.07
CA SER A 177 -1.79 3.45 4.61
C SER A 177 -2.76 4.49 5.22
N LEU A 178 -4.07 4.20 5.31
CA LEU A 178 -5.08 5.05 5.95
C LEU A 178 -5.19 4.73 7.45
N PHE A 179 -4.09 4.86 8.16
CA PHE A 179 -4.04 4.61 9.59
C PHE A 179 -4.90 5.58 10.40
N VAL A 180 -5.48 5.10 11.48
CA VAL A 180 -6.23 5.89 12.45
C VAL A 180 -5.52 5.89 13.81
N ALA A 181 -5.66 6.99 14.55
CA ALA A 181 -5.13 7.06 15.91
C ALA A 181 -5.83 6.06 16.84
N ALA A 182 -5.11 5.59 17.86
CA ALA A 182 -5.62 4.58 18.79
C ALA A 182 -6.89 5.05 19.54
N ASP A 183 -6.95 6.34 19.87
CA ASP A 183 -8.05 7.02 20.57
C ASP A 183 -9.14 7.55 19.64
N ALA A 184 -9.01 7.37 18.32
CA ALA A 184 -10.04 7.80 17.38
C ALA A 184 -11.37 7.12 17.72
N PRO A 185 -12.52 7.81 17.59
CA PRO A 185 -13.83 7.21 17.86
C PRO A 185 -14.04 5.94 17.05
N SER A 186 -14.54 4.88 17.68
CA SER A 186 -14.95 3.68 16.97
C SER A 186 -16.09 4.06 16.02
N GLY A 187 -15.96 3.73 14.73
CA GLY A 187 -17.09 3.83 13.81
C GLY A 187 -18.22 2.88 14.24
N ASN A 188 -19.43 3.11 13.72
CA ASN A 188 -20.61 2.30 14.03
C ASN A 188 -20.41 0.83 13.61
N GLY A 189 -19.71 0.00 14.41
CA GLY A 189 -19.54 -1.41 14.04
C GLY A 189 -18.51 -2.22 14.81
N GLY A 190 -17.69 -1.65 15.66
CA GLY A 190 -16.80 -2.42 16.56
C GLY A 190 -15.80 -3.39 15.89
N GLY A 191 -15.53 -3.23 14.58
CA GLY A 191 -14.63 -4.09 13.83
C GLY A 191 -13.14 -3.77 14.00
N TRP A 192 -12.28 -4.56 13.38
CA TRP A 192 -10.84 -4.34 13.35
C TRP A 192 -10.50 -2.93 12.83
N ARG A 193 -9.54 -2.28 13.46
CA ARG A 193 -9.14 -0.91 13.13
C ARG A 193 -7.68 -0.89 12.70
N LEU A 194 -7.38 -0.15 11.63
CA LEU A 194 -6.01 0.04 11.16
C LEU A 194 -5.28 1.06 12.04
N THR A 195 -4.92 0.65 13.26
CA THR A 195 -4.00 1.38 14.13
C THR A 195 -2.60 0.82 13.99
N VAL A 196 -1.59 1.61 14.34
CA VAL A 196 -0.19 1.16 14.31
C VAL A 196 0.02 -0.09 15.19
N ALA A 197 -0.60 -0.13 16.37
CA ALA A 197 -0.51 -1.27 17.29
C ALA A 197 -1.09 -2.55 16.64
N ASN A 198 -2.34 -2.49 16.15
CA ASN A 198 -2.99 -3.66 15.54
C ASN A 198 -2.23 -4.16 14.30
N ALA A 199 -1.69 -3.24 13.50
CA ALA A 199 -0.89 -3.61 12.33
C ALA A 199 0.42 -4.29 12.72
N LYS A 200 1.11 -3.78 13.76
CA LYS A 200 2.32 -4.42 14.30
C LYS A 200 2.01 -5.83 14.82
N ASP A 201 0.90 -6.02 15.51
CA ASP A 201 0.51 -7.32 16.04
C ASP A 201 0.20 -8.30 14.89
N ALA A 202 -0.56 -7.88 13.88
CA ALA A 202 -0.83 -8.71 12.70
C ALA A 202 0.46 -9.16 12.00
N TYR A 203 1.44 -8.27 11.84
CA TYR A 203 2.71 -8.65 11.21
C TYR A 203 3.57 -9.58 12.11
N ARG A 204 3.53 -9.41 13.43
CA ARG A 204 4.23 -10.33 14.36
C ARG A 204 3.71 -11.75 14.24
N GLU A 205 2.40 -11.95 14.00
CA GLU A 205 1.80 -13.28 13.83
C GLU A 205 2.29 -14.01 12.57
N LEU A 206 2.90 -13.32 11.59
CA LEU A 206 3.42 -13.93 10.37
C LEU A 206 4.73 -14.69 10.60
N LEU A 207 5.58 -14.20 11.46
CA LEU A 207 6.94 -14.73 11.63
C LEU A 207 6.99 -16.22 12.06
N PRO A 208 6.13 -16.68 12.98
CA PRO A 208 6.05 -18.12 13.29
C PRO A 208 5.65 -18.98 12.10
N GLU A 209 4.78 -18.49 11.21
CA GLU A 209 4.36 -19.22 10.01
C GLU A 209 5.49 -19.28 8.97
N PHE A 210 6.21 -18.19 8.77
CA PHE A 210 7.34 -18.14 7.86
C PHE A 210 8.53 -18.97 8.33
N ARG A 211 8.74 -19.06 9.64
CA ARG A 211 9.79 -19.91 10.24
C ARG A 211 9.61 -21.40 9.93
N LYS A 212 8.37 -21.84 9.68
CA LYS A 212 8.07 -23.23 9.31
C LYS A 212 8.45 -23.57 7.87
N ARG A 213 8.81 -22.56 7.06
CA ARG A 213 9.14 -22.69 5.63
C ARG A 213 10.49 -22.04 5.33
N PRO A 214 11.58 -22.54 5.90
CA PRO A 214 12.90 -21.92 5.74
C PRO A 214 13.42 -21.95 4.29
N GLU A 215 12.89 -22.84 3.46
CA GLU A 215 13.18 -23.00 2.03
C GLU A 215 12.52 -21.96 1.14
N THR A 216 11.61 -21.14 1.67
CA THR A 216 10.88 -20.11 0.89
C THR A 216 11.23 -18.72 1.42
N LEU A 217 11.60 -17.80 0.53
CA LEU A 217 11.77 -16.39 0.85
C LEU A 217 10.42 -15.66 0.85
N PHE A 218 10.04 -15.08 1.97
CA PHE A 218 8.87 -14.20 2.09
C PHE A 218 9.30 -12.74 2.04
N VAL A 219 8.77 -11.99 1.06
CA VAL A 219 9.07 -10.58 0.88
C VAL A 219 7.82 -9.75 1.18
N ALA A 220 7.83 -9.07 2.31
CA ALA A 220 6.81 -8.06 2.62
C ALA A 220 7.14 -6.77 1.89
N VAL A 221 6.18 -6.24 1.12
CA VAL A 221 6.31 -4.94 0.49
C VAL A 221 5.44 -3.93 1.25
N THR A 222 6.02 -2.83 1.71
CA THR A 222 5.27 -1.79 2.42
C THR A 222 4.14 -1.23 1.54
N ALA A 223 2.97 -0.94 2.13
CA ALA A 223 1.84 -0.41 1.38
C ALA A 223 2.18 0.96 0.77
N PRO A 224 1.75 1.26 -0.47
CA PRO A 224 2.00 2.57 -1.07
C PRO A 224 1.44 3.71 -0.21
N PRO A 225 2.11 4.87 -0.17
CA PRO A 225 1.59 6.04 0.54
C PRO A 225 0.34 6.59 -0.15
N ILE A 226 -0.56 7.15 0.65
CA ILE A 226 -1.73 7.88 0.12
C ILE A 226 -1.30 9.19 -0.55
N ALA A 227 -2.09 9.63 -1.54
CA ALA A 227 -1.97 10.95 -2.12
C ALA A 227 -2.33 12.03 -1.08
N ARG A 228 -1.68 13.19 -1.15
CA ARG A 228 -2.07 14.33 -0.31
C ARG A 228 -3.47 14.80 -0.73
N SER A 229 -4.38 14.93 0.23
CA SER A 229 -5.71 15.47 -0.05
C SER A 229 -5.60 16.88 -0.63
N VAL A 230 -6.13 17.08 -1.84
CA VAL A 230 -6.20 18.39 -2.53
C VAL A 230 -7.56 19.06 -2.24
N GLU A 231 -8.17 18.76 -1.10
CA GLU A 231 -9.47 19.34 -0.76
C GLU A 231 -9.37 20.86 -0.51
N PRO A 232 -10.35 21.64 -0.99
CA PRO A 232 -10.43 23.05 -0.66
C PRO A 232 -10.50 23.25 0.87
N LEU A 233 -9.78 24.27 1.38
CA LEU A 233 -9.67 24.59 2.82
C LEU A 233 -11.00 24.54 3.58
N TYR A 234 -12.09 25.03 2.95
CA TYR A 234 -13.42 25.03 3.59
C TYR A 234 -13.97 23.61 3.84
N LYS A 235 -13.65 22.63 2.98
CA LYS A 235 -14.04 21.23 3.17
C LYS A 235 -13.20 20.56 4.25
N ALA A 236 -11.90 20.85 4.30
CA ALA A 236 -11.00 20.36 5.34
C ALA A 236 -11.44 20.88 6.73
N VAL A 237 -11.79 22.16 6.84
CA VAL A 237 -12.35 22.76 8.07
C VAL A 237 -13.67 22.11 8.47
N ALA A 238 -14.60 21.89 7.51
CA ALA A 238 -15.88 21.25 7.79
C ALA A 238 -15.71 19.79 8.25
N LYS A 239 -14.80 19.02 7.65
CA LYS A 239 -14.48 17.65 8.10
C LYS A 239 -13.89 17.63 9.50
N ARG A 240 -12.99 18.58 9.82
CA ARG A 240 -12.39 18.72 11.15
C ARG A 240 -13.44 19.06 12.23
N LEU A 241 -14.38 19.96 11.91
CA LEU A 241 -15.50 20.29 12.80
C LEU A 241 -16.45 19.09 13.02
N LEU A 242 -16.63 18.25 12.00
CA LEU A 242 -17.48 17.06 12.05
C LEU A 242 -16.77 15.81 12.57
N ARG A 243 -15.51 15.91 13.03
CA ARG A 243 -14.67 14.78 13.51
C ARG A 243 -14.64 13.60 12.54
N ARG A 244 -14.82 13.83 11.24
CA ARG A 244 -14.62 12.80 10.21
C ARG A 244 -13.13 12.66 9.95
N GLY A 245 -12.64 11.41 9.98
CA GLY A 245 -11.22 11.04 9.96
C GLY A 245 -10.33 11.93 9.08
N ASP A 246 -9.32 12.52 9.70
CA ASP A 246 -8.39 13.42 9.05
C ASP A 246 -7.35 12.59 8.30
N VAL A 247 -7.43 12.56 6.97
CA VAL A 247 -6.46 11.91 6.09
C VAL A 247 -5.04 12.45 6.33
N THR A 248 -4.91 13.70 6.79
CA THR A 248 -3.60 14.29 7.12
C THR A 248 -2.92 13.63 8.33
N ALA A 249 -3.68 13.06 9.25
CA ALA A 249 -3.15 12.32 10.39
C ALA A 249 -2.66 10.91 10.00
N SER A 250 -3.17 10.34 8.91
CA SER A 250 -2.80 8.97 8.48
C SER A 250 -1.36 8.88 8.00
N GLY A 251 -0.84 9.90 7.32
CA GLY A 251 0.52 9.89 6.78
C GLY A 251 1.61 9.66 7.84
N PRO A 252 1.67 10.43 8.94
CA PRO A 252 2.61 10.19 10.03
C PRO A 252 2.49 8.81 10.67
N LEU A 253 1.26 8.30 10.87
CA LEU A 253 1.03 6.96 11.43
C LEU A 253 1.48 5.86 10.46
N ALA A 254 1.22 6.02 9.16
CA ALA A 254 1.72 5.11 8.14
C ALA A 254 3.27 5.11 8.11
N ARG A 255 3.90 6.28 8.26
CA ARG A 255 5.36 6.41 8.38
C ARG A 255 5.89 5.66 9.60
N GLU A 256 5.25 5.83 10.76
CA GLU A 256 5.63 5.12 11.99
C GLU A 256 5.60 3.61 11.80
N PHE A 257 4.52 3.08 11.21
CA PHE A 257 4.39 1.65 10.96
C PHE A 257 5.44 1.14 9.97
N ASN A 258 5.64 1.83 8.84
CA ASN A 258 6.60 1.41 7.82
C ASN A 258 8.06 1.52 8.32
N ASN A 259 8.38 2.54 9.10
CA ASN A 259 9.68 2.64 9.77
C ASN A 259 9.94 1.45 10.71
N TRP A 260 8.93 1.05 11.51
CA TRP A 260 9.05 -0.14 12.34
C TRP A 260 9.18 -1.42 11.51
N LEU A 261 8.45 -1.54 10.41
CA LEU A 261 8.51 -2.72 9.55
C LEU A 261 9.90 -2.91 8.96
N THR A 262 10.58 -1.83 8.61
CA THR A 262 11.89 -1.82 7.92
C THR A 262 13.08 -1.70 8.86
N ASP A 263 12.90 -1.36 10.14
CA ASP A 263 14.01 -1.27 11.11
C ASP A 263 14.51 -2.67 11.49
N ALA A 264 15.68 -3.03 10.97
CA ALA A 264 16.29 -4.33 11.24
C ALA A 264 16.70 -4.54 12.71
N LYS A 265 16.91 -3.43 13.47
CA LYS A 265 17.40 -3.51 14.85
C LYS A 265 16.29 -3.52 15.89
N ASN A 266 15.26 -2.69 15.70
CA ASN A 266 14.21 -2.48 16.70
C ASN A 266 12.80 -2.71 16.13
N GLY A 267 12.71 -3.23 14.91
CA GLY A 267 11.49 -3.38 14.16
C GLY A 267 10.92 -4.79 14.14
N TRP A 268 10.22 -5.09 13.04
CA TRP A 268 9.53 -6.36 12.85
C TRP A 268 10.43 -7.57 12.93
N LEU A 269 11.62 -7.48 12.34
CA LEU A 269 12.56 -8.61 12.23
C LEU A 269 13.69 -8.57 13.27
N ALA A 270 13.58 -7.73 14.32
CA ALA A 270 14.65 -7.56 15.30
C ALA A 270 15.02 -8.86 16.02
N ASP A 271 14.02 -9.71 16.35
CA ASP A 271 14.19 -10.97 17.04
C ASP A 271 14.00 -12.20 16.09
N TYR A 272 14.04 -11.96 14.78
CA TYR A 272 13.89 -13.03 13.78
C TYR A 272 15.26 -13.47 13.28
N ASP A 273 15.69 -14.65 13.74
CA ASP A 273 17.03 -15.21 13.50
C ASP A 273 17.18 -15.96 12.16
N ALA A 274 16.07 -16.21 11.43
CA ALA A 274 16.12 -16.83 10.11
C ALA A 274 16.35 -15.79 9.00
N THR A 275 16.82 -16.25 7.84
CA THR A 275 17.16 -15.39 6.70
C THR A 275 16.08 -15.32 5.61
N ASN A 276 15.00 -16.06 5.78
CA ASN A 276 13.97 -16.26 4.78
C ASN A 276 12.83 -15.21 4.79
N VAL A 277 13.02 -14.06 5.45
CA VAL A 277 12.09 -12.92 5.41
C VAL A 277 12.85 -11.64 5.07
N ALA A 278 12.30 -10.86 4.15
CA ALA A 278 12.83 -9.56 3.77
C ALA A 278 11.71 -8.52 3.66
N VAL A 279 12.05 -7.24 3.78
CA VAL A 279 11.11 -6.13 3.63
C VAL A 279 11.60 -5.19 2.53
N PHE A 280 10.75 -4.93 1.54
CA PHE A 280 11.00 -3.91 0.52
C PHE A 280 10.23 -2.64 0.84
N ASP A 281 10.93 -1.53 1.02
CA ASP A 281 10.33 -0.25 1.42
C ASP A 281 9.83 0.56 0.21
N LEU A 282 8.69 0.13 -0.34
CA LEU A 282 8.00 0.85 -1.41
C LEU A 282 7.44 2.20 -0.92
N TYR A 283 7.00 2.26 0.35
CA TYR A 283 6.49 3.50 0.94
C TYR A 283 7.53 4.61 0.91
N ASP A 284 8.74 4.30 1.32
CA ASP A 284 9.83 5.26 1.37
C ASP A 284 10.22 5.75 -0.04
N LEU A 285 10.35 4.83 -0.99
CA LEU A 285 10.62 5.18 -2.39
C LEU A 285 9.58 6.13 -2.98
N LEU A 286 8.30 5.92 -2.69
CA LEU A 286 7.19 6.71 -3.22
C LEU A 286 6.94 8.01 -2.43
N THR A 287 7.57 8.19 -1.27
CA THR A 287 7.58 9.43 -0.50
C THR A 287 8.86 10.23 -0.67
N ASP A 288 9.66 9.88 -1.68
CA ASP A 288 10.94 10.47 -2.05
C ASP A 288 11.96 10.39 -0.92
N ASN A 289 12.17 9.16 -0.48
CA ASN A 289 13.10 8.80 0.60
C ASN A 289 12.82 9.52 1.93
N GLY A 290 11.56 9.64 2.28
CA GLY A 290 11.14 10.21 3.55
C GLY A 290 10.97 11.73 3.57
N GLU A 291 11.09 12.41 2.41
CA GLU A 291 10.80 13.86 2.32
C GLU A 291 9.32 14.20 2.59
N SER A 292 8.45 13.20 2.49
CA SER A 292 7.01 13.35 2.68
C SER A 292 6.44 12.13 3.40
N ASN A 293 5.30 12.31 4.06
CA ASN A 293 4.45 11.21 4.52
C ASN A 293 3.33 10.86 3.52
N PHE A 294 3.37 11.47 2.32
CA PHE A 294 2.39 11.32 1.25
C PHE A 294 3.10 11.02 -0.06
N SER A 295 2.38 10.36 -0.98
CA SER A 295 2.92 10.03 -2.30
C SER A 295 3.43 11.26 -3.05
N LYS A 296 4.62 11.16 -3.61
CA LYS A 296 5.21 12.09 -4.58
C LYS A 296 4.90 11.68 -6.03
N TYR A 297 4.33 10.50 -6.20
CA TYR A 297 4.03 9.89 -7.50
C TYR A 297 2.56 9.50 -7.66
N PRO A 298 1.58 10.32 -7.24
CA PRO A 298 0.17 9.98 -7.36
C PRO A 298 -0.29 10.04 -8.82
N THR A 299 -1.42 9.37 -9.12
CA THR A 299 -2.16 9.51 -10.38
C THR A 299 -3.32 10.51 -10.24
N GLY A 300 -4.14 10.64 -11.30
CA GLY A 300 -5.21 11.62 -11.36
C GLY A 300 -4.76 12.99 -11.90
N ARG A 301 -5.70 13.77 -12.40
CA ARG A 301 -5.41 15.08 -13.03
C ARG A 301 -4.75 16.09 -12.08
N ARG A 302 -5.03 15.96 -10.77
CA ARG A 302 -4.52 16.86 -9.71
C ARG A 302 -3.68 16.08 -8.68
N GLY A 303 -3.32 14.82 -8.99
CA GLY A 303 -2.62 13.96 -8.06
C GLY A 303 -3.49 13.52 -6.87
N GLU A 304 -4.78 13.35 -7.08
CA GLU A 304 -5.75 12.96 -6.06
C GLU A 304 -5.88 11.46 -5.85
N ASP A 305 -5.41 10.66 -6.79
CA ASP A 305 -5.47 9.21 -6.72
C ASP A 305 -4.15 8.64 -6.18
N SER A 306 -4.25 7.78 -5.19
CA SER A 306 -3.11 7.20 -4.48
C SER A 306 -2.41 6.06 -5.23
N HIS A 307 -2.90 5.65 -6.40
CA HIS A 307 -2.16 4.73 -7.24
C HIS A 307 -0.86 5.38 -7.72
N PRO A 308 0.28 4.69 -7.65
CA PRO A 308 1.53 5.24 -8.17
C PRO A 308 1.45 5.44 -9.68
N ASN A 309 1.95 6.57 -10.16
CA ASN A 309 2.07 6.82 -11.60
C ASN A 309 3.24 6.02 -12.21
N ALA A 310 3.36 6.04 -13.54
CA ALA A 310 4.39 5.28 -14.26
C ALA A 310 5.83 5.60 -13.80
N ALA A 311 6.11 6.85 -13.39
CA ALA A 311 7.45 7.22 -12.90
C ALA A 311 7.73 6.57 -11.54
N GLY A 312 6.76 6.59 -10.61
CA GLY A 312 6.86 5.93 -9.31
C GLY A 312 7.02 4.42 -9.45
N ASN A 313 6.21 3.79 -10.32
CA ASN A 313 6.30 2.35 -10.56
C ASN A 313 7.63 1.94 -11.21
N ARG A 314 8.16 2.70 -12.19
CA ARG A 314 9.50 2.43 -12.77
C ARG A 314 10.63 2.60 -11.74
N ARG A 315 10.53 3.63 -10.88
CA ARG A 315 11.48 3.83 -9.77
C ARG A 315 11.48 2.62 -8.82
N ALA A 316 10.29 2.12 -8.49
CA ALA A 316 10.13 0.93 -7.67
C ALA A 316 10.73 -0.31 -8.33
N THR A 317 10.50 -0.53 -9.64
CA THR A 317 11.09 -1.63 -10.41
C THR A 317 12.62 -1.59 -10.39
N ALA A 318 13.21 -0.42 -10.65
CA ALA A 318 14.66 -0.23 -10.65
C ALA A 318 15.31 -0.55 -9.29
N ALA A 319 14.60 -0.31 -8.19
CA ALA A 319 15.08 -0.62 -6.84
C ALA A 319 14.78 -2.05 -6.41
N PHE A 320 13.66 -2.64 -6.85
CA PHE A 320 13.21 -3.95 -6.38
C PHE A 320 14.04 -5.10 -6.93
N VAL A 321 14.44 -5.07 -8.22
CA VAL A 321 15.18 -6.19 -8.83
C VAL A 321 16.53 -6.42 -8.14
N PRO A 322 17.42 -5.41 -7.98
CA PRO A 322 18.68 -5.62 -7.25
C PRO A 322 18.44 -6.01 -5.78
N PHE A 323 17.46 -5.41 -5.11
CA PHE A 323 17.07 -5.81 -3.76
C PHE A 323 16.70 -7.29 -3.69
N LEU A 324 15.87 -7.79 -4.62
CA LEU A 324 15.42 -9.18 -4.64
C LEU A 324 16.61 -10.12 -4.91
N ASN A 325 17.50 -9.77 -5.84
CA ASN A 325 18.71 -10.53 -6.13
C ASN A 325 19.62 -10.70 -4.90
N GLN A 326 19.72 -9.68 -4.07
CA GLN A 326 20.44 -9.73 -2.80
C GLN A 326 19.68 -10.56 -1.74
N ALA A 327 18.35 -10.39 -1.67
CA ALA A 327 17.52 -11.08 -0.69
C ALA A 327 17.50 -12.61 -0.90
N VAL A 328 17.45 -13.09 -2.15
CA VAL A 328 17.49 -14.53 -2.45
C VAL A 328 18.81 -15.15 -2.06
N ARG A 329 19.94 -14.42 -2.21
CA ARG A 329 21.25 -14.88 -1.74
C ARG A 329 21.35 -14.92 -0.23
N ARG A 330 20.84 -13.88 0.45
CA ARG A 330 20.76 -13.88 1.91
C ARG A 330 19.92 -15.06 2.44
N ALA A 331 18.87 -15.41 1.72
CA ALA A 331 18.01 -16.55 2.07
C ALA A 331 18.65 -17.92 1.71
N GLY A 332 19.78 -17.94 1.02
CA GLY A 332 20.44 -19.17 0.60
C GLY A 332 19.77 -19.91 -0.57
N LEU A 333 18.88 -19.24 -1.31
CA LEU A 333 18.17 -19.83 -2.45
C LEU A 333 19.05 -19.91 -3.72
N CYS A 334 20.11 -19.15 -3.79
CA CYS A 334 21.11 -19.21 -4.86
C CYS A 334 22.47 -18.71 -4.36
N ASN A 335 23.53 -19.09 -5.08
CA ASN A 335 24.92 -18.66 -4.83
C ASN A 335 25.21 -17.29 -5.45
#